data_0687795ea741e0cf4f326033c0acfce8
#
_entry.id   0687795ea741e0cf4f326033c0acfce8
#
_cell.length_a   1.000
_cell.length_b   1.000
_cell.length_c   1.000
_cell.angle_alpha   90.00
_cell.angle_beta   90.00
_cell.angle_gamma   90.00
#
_symmetry.space_group_name_H-M   'P 1'
#
loop_
_entity.id
_entity.type
_entity.pdbx_description
1 polymer ?
#
loop_
_entity_poly.entity_id
_entity_poly.type
_entity_poly.pdbx_seq_one_letter_code
_entity_poly.pdbx_strand_id
1 'polypeptide(L)'
;MAAIHQGGDVICANSGQGSPKCTRVGKFECKYCRLVKYCGKHCQKTHWKTHISDCRNNPLLKATWRPAWETENRVPAFMGGPRLRVFNFKKKYPWGNMPAFDLLNLASNEGINYKRDLNLLYAASGDIRNCVMTLASVPNECQSPMKVYLNDRDADVVGRNAIILLLALTEDDAAIAADNIIHLWYSAFISQSLYETLNGKIRELVQGVCKKIEGKASNAVLGKTWTFGSRSVRLVLAKKQWLELLASLEIPPGLTVEKAQDIRRSVTLAPERVDYRHRRYFAQPPGDRAGAEKFRGHGVLLPFGAPRDSFTIPNPTLFRDTNSWPMKDDADPINGYRFDKIKGFSCDAPANDIYGKLSFFLQDLVTRFHRRLKSSDIKFHLMNVNAEELHDYVGEILFDRIEIANISDAGYLGMAKTVCYIGPLLKRPSDNPCAALVALFLNAVDEIFDDAEKRKVIEHEIMEVWKYMRPQPPTGPYDASIIVNDVATQQVRDVEKYFDRYMKLQHFDEICEMSGMEFKRQPTIIEAWPLRMKKKPHQKGAKEEFATLFSSSNSGCERYMEWRFRAN
;
A
#
# COMPACT_ATOMS: atom_id res chain seq x y z
N MET A 1 27.97 -4.23 5.13
CA MET A 1 26.82 -4.26 6.03
C MET A 1 26.06 -2.96 5.84
N ALA A 2 24.87 -3.03 5.26
CA ALA A 2 23.95 -1.90 5.31
C ALA A 2 23.77 -1.56 6.79
N ALA A 3 23.66 -0.27 7.13
CA ALA A 3 23.40 0.14 8.50
C ALA A 3 21.95 -0.24 8.82
N ILE A 4 21.77 -1.51 9.20
CA ILE A 4 20.51 -2.02 9.71
C ILE A 4 20.23 -1.23 10.99
N HIS A 5 19.10 -0.58 11.03
CA HIS A 5 18.62 0.10 12.22
C HIS A 5 18.30 -0.94 13.31
N GLN A 6 19.32 -1.44 14.00
CA GLN A 6 19.09 -2.23 15.21
C GLN A 6 18.48 -1.30 16.25
N GLY A 7 17.21 -1.51 16.59
CA GLY A 7 16.55 -0.85 17.70
C GLY A 7 15.76 0.42 17.38
N GLY A 8 15.45 0.75 16.13
CA GLY A 8 14.58 1.90 15.82
C GLY A 8 15.24 3.28 15.88
N ASP A 9 16.56 3.35 15.91
CA ASP A 9 17.32 4.60 15.96
C ASP A 9 17.68 5.13 14.56
N VAL A 10 17.59 6.44 14.35
CA VAL A 10 18.08 7.11 13.14
C VAL A 10 19.57 7.34 13.22
N ILE A 11 20.31 6.85 12.23
CA ILE A 11 21.75 7.10 12.11
C ILE A 11 22.00 8.57 11.75
N CYS A 12 23.10 9.12 12.24
CA CYS A 12 23.55 10.47 11.92
C CYS A 12 23.67 10.67 10.41
N ALA A 13 23.02 11.70 9.85
CA ALA A 13 23.01 11.96 8.39
C ALA A 13 24.40 12.20 7.77
N ASN A 14 25.46 12.38 8.58
CA ASN A 14 26.85 12.39 8.10
C ASN A 14 27.41 10.96 7.91
N SER A 15 26.55 9.98 7.63
CA SER A 15 26.91 8.58 7.35
C SER A 15 27.03 8.26 5.86
N GLY A 16 26.65 9.19 4.97
CA GLY A 16 26.71 9.04 3.51
C GLY A 16 28.12 9.17 2.91
N GLN A 17 28.17 9.40 1.57
CA GLN A 17 29.42 9.57 0.84
C GLN A 17 30.28 10.70 1.42
N GLY A 18 31.52 10.40 1.72
CA GLY A 18 32.49 11.30 2.31
C GLY A 18 33.23 10.64 3.48
N SER A 19 34.39 11.11 3.79
CA SER A 19 35.24 10.55 4.86
C SER A 19 35.26 11.49 6.07
N PRO A 20 35.22 10.96 7.32
CA PRO A 20 34.84 9.60 7.71
C PRO A 20 33.32 9.46 7.94
N LYS A 21 32.76 8.31 7.55
CA LYS A 21 31.35 7.97 7.77
C LYS A 21 31.02 7.89 9.27
N CYS A 22 30.00 8.63 9.72
CA CYS A 22 29.56 8.57 11.09
C CYS A 22 28.54 7.44 11.31
N THR A 23 28.82 6.52 12.23
CA THR A 23 27.93 5.40 12.57
C THR A 23 27.10 5.64 13.84
N ARG A 24 27.20 6.84 14.45
CA ARG A 24 26.50 7.17 15.69
C ARG A 24 25.04 7.51 15.44
N VAL A 25 24.21 7.29 16.44
CA VAL A 25 22.80 7.70 16.46
C VAL A 25 22.67 9.22 16.32
N GLY A 26 21.74 9.66 15.50
CA GLY A 26 21.38 11.07 15.29
C GLY A 26 20.47 11.55 16.43
N LYS A 27 20.94 12.52 17.21
CA LYS A 27 20.19 13.05 18.39
C LYS A 27 19.54 14.41 18.11
N PHE A 28 20.11 15.19 17.20
CA PHE A 28 19.72 16.59 16.99
C PHE A 28 19.18 16.79 15.57
N GLU A 29 17.94 17.25 15.44
CA GLU A 29 17.34 17.57 14.15
C GLU A 29 17.97 18.81 13.50
N CYS A 30 18.01 18.82 12.19
CA CYS A 30 18.30 20.05 11.44
C CYS A 30 17.16 21.06 11.66
N LYS A 31 17.49 22.24 12.20
CA LYS A 31 16.49 23.28 12.54
C LYS A 31 15.68 23.80 11.34
N TYR A 32 16.24 23.73 10.11
CA TYR A 32 15.60 24.27 8.92
C TYR A 32 14.62 23.29 8.28
N CYS A 33 15.08 22.09 7.91
CA CYS A 33 14.23 21.14 7.20
C CYS A 33 13.49 20.15 8.12
N ARG A 34 14.08 19.80 9.28
CA ARG A 34 13.58 18.76 10.20
C ARG A 34 13.37 17.40 9.50
N LEU A 35 14.22 17.11 8.49
CA LEU A 35 14.22 15.88 7.70
C LEU A 35 15.41 14.96 8.03
N VAL A 36 16.41 15.47 8.77
CA VAL A 36 17.61 14.72 9.12
C VAL A 36 18.01 14.98 10.56
N LYS A 37 18.70 14.00 11.18
CA LYS A 37 19.31 14.11 12.50
C LYS A 37 20.81 13.97 12.44
N TYR A 38 21.49 14.58 13.40
CA TYR A 38 22.95 14.52 13.58
C TYR A 38 23.29 14.11 15.01
N CYS A 39 24.41 13.41 15.18
CA CYS A 39 24.91 13.07 16.51
C CYS A 39 25.49 14.30 17.27
N GLY A 40 25.81 15.39 16.55
CA GLY A 40 26.33 16.63 17.13
C GLY A 40 26.69 17.67 16.07
N LYS A 41 27.10 18.88 16.54
CA LYS A 41 27.43 20.04 15.70
C LYS A 41 28.54 19.77 14.67
N HIS A 42 29.54 18.97 15.04
CA HIS A 42 30.65 18.63 14.12
C HIS A 42 30.11 17.93 12.88
N CYS A 43 29.35 16.85 13.03
CA CYS A 43 28.78 16.13 11.89
C CYS A 43 27.82 17.00 11.07
N GLN A 44 27.03 17.87 11.70
CA GLN A 44 26.18 18.82 10.98
C GLN A 44 26.99 19.78 10.11
N LYS A 45 28.09 20.34 10.64
CA LYS A 45 28.97 21.25 9.88
C LYS A 45 29.65 20.53 8.71
N THR A 46 30.19 19.34 8.95
CA THR A 46 30.86 18.53 7.94
C THR A 46 29.92 18.16 6.79
N HIS A 47 28.71 17.72 7.10
CA HIS A 47 27.69 17.32 6.13
C HIS A 47 27.01 18.52 5.45
N TRP A 48 27.18 19.75 5.95
CA TRP A 48 26.45 20.91 5.47
C TRP A 48 26.60 21.16 3.97
N LYS A 49 27.81 20.99 3.41
CA LYS A 49 28.06 21.18 1.97
C LYS A 49 27.18 20.31 1.08
N THR A 50 26.89 19.08 1.52
CA THR A 50 26.00 18.15 0.81
C THR A 50 24.53 18.41 1.17
N HIS A 51 24.25 18.65 2.46
CA HIS A 51 22.90 18.79 2.94
C HIS A 51 22.20 20.09 2.49
N ILE A 52 22.91 21.14 2.16
CA ILE A 52 22.35 22.44 1.79
C ILE A 52 21.42 22.36 0.57
N SER A 53 21.72 21.49 -0.39
CA SER A 53 20.89 21.24 -1.58
C SER A 53 19.53 20.62 -1.21
N ASP A 54 19.54 19.68 -0.29
CA ASP A 54 18.35 19.00 0.23
C ASP A 54 17.56 19.84 1.27
N CYS A 55 18.13 20.98 1.70
CA CYS A 55 17.62 21.79 2.80
C CYS A 55 17.27 23.21 2.32
N ARG A 56 18.19 24.18 2.50
CA ARG A 56 17.92 25.61 2.20
C ARG A 56 17.71 25.86 0.72
N ASN A 57 18.40 25.13 -0.14
CA ASN A 57 18.31 25.31 -1.60
C ASN A 57 17.19 24.45 -2.22
N ASN A 58 16.52 23.60 -1.45
CA ASN A 58 15.41 22.81 -1.95
C ASN A 58 14.15 23.68 -2.09
N PRO A 59 13.67 23.95 -3.32
CA PRO A 59 12.49 24.79 -3.53
C PRO A 59 11.23 24.21 -2.91
N LEU A 60 11.10 22.88 -2.86
CA LEU A 60 9.93 22.19 -2.30
C LEU A 60 9.76 22.43 -0.79
N LEU A 61 10.82 22.80 -0.07
CA LEU A 61 10.74 23.14 1.35
C LEU A 61 10.26 24.57 1.62
N LYS A 62 10.20 25.43 0.60
CA LYS A 62 9.77 26.81 0.77
C LYS A 62 8.24 26.89 0.89
N ALA A 63 7.73 27.63 1.90
CA ALA A 63 6.30 27.88 2.04
C ALA A 63 5.71 28.62 0.82
N THR A 64 6.55 29.40 0.13
CA THR A 64 6.20 30.16 -1.08
C THR A 64 6.34 29.36 -2.37
N TRP A 65 6.64 28.06 -2.31
CA TRP A 65 6.71 27.23 -3.51
C TRP A 65 5.37 27.21 -4.24
N ARG A 66 5.43 27.30 -5.56
CA ARG A 66 4.27 27.23 -6.46
C ARG A 66 4.50 26.16 -7.54
N PRO A 67 3.42 25.52 -8.03
CA PRO A 67 3.49 24.58 -9.14
C PRO A 67 3.97 25.22 -10.44
N ALA A 68 4.49 24.37 -11.35
CA ALA A 68 5.04 24.83 -12.63
C ALA A 68 4.00 25.61 -13.46
N TRP A 69 2.75 25.13 -13.54
CA TRP A 69 1.70 25.81 -14.33
C TRP A 69 1.39 27.24 -13.85
N GLU A 70 1.48 27.51 -12.52
CA GLU A 70 1.29 28.83 -11.96
C GLU A 70 2.47 29.75 -12.26
N THR A 71 3.71 29.25 -12.07
CA THR A 71 4.93 30.03 -12.33
C THR A 71 5.16 30.31 -13.82
N GLU A 72 4.67 29.42 -14.69
CA GLU A 72 4.73 29.55 -16.15
C GLU A 72 3.48 30.22 -16.74
N ASN A 73 2.50 30.58 -15.93
CA ASN A 73 1.24 31.22 -16.31
C ASN A 73 0.54 30.50 -17.47
N ARG A 74 0.32 29.19 -17.35
CA ARG A 74 -0.30 28.34 -18.35
C ARG A 74 -1.38 27.42 -17.78
N VAL A 75 -2.23 26.90 -18.66
CA VAL A 75 -3.22 25.89 -18.30
C VAL A 75 -2.51 24.63 -17.79
N PRO A 76 -2.89 24.09 -16.59
CA PRO A 76 -2.35 22.82 -16.12
C PRO A 76 -2.72 21.67 -17.07
N ALA A 77 -1.81 20.73 -17.29
CA ALA A 77 -2.00 19.61 -18.21
C ALA A 77 -3.21 18.71 -17.90
N PHE A 78 -3.69 18.70 -16.66
CA PHE A 78 -4.88 17.94 -16.25
C PHE A 78 -6.22 18.67 -16.53
N MET A 79 -6.20 19.91 -17.03
CA MET A 79 -7.39 20.70 -17.36
C MET A 79 -7.63 20.84 -18.88
N GLY A 80 -6.61 20.69 -19.71
CA GLY A 80 -6.61 21.08 -21.12
C GLY A 80 -6.66 19.96 -22.16
N GLY A 81 -7.01 18.73 -21.80
CA GLY A 81 -7.01 17.62 -22.77
C GLY A 81 -7.72 16.38 -22.27
N PRO A 82 -7.70 15.27 -23.02
CA PRO A 82 -8.21 14.00 -22.51
C PRO A 82 -7.49 13.71 -21.19
N ARG A 83 -8.27 13.64 -20.11
CA ARG A 83 -7.77 13.46 -18.73
C ARG A 83 -7.06 12.10 -18.63
N LEU A 84 -5.81 12.05 -19.04
CA LEU A 84 -4.94 10.93 -18.74
C LEU A 84 -4.68 10.92 -17.23
N ARG A 85 -5.62 10.39 -16.47
CA ARG A 85 -5.53 10.31 -14.99
C ARG A 85 -4.28 9.57 -14.54
N VAL A 86 -3.72 8.72 -15.39
CA VAL A 86 -2.60 7.85 -15.07
C VAL A 86 -1.70 7.65 -16.27
N PHE A 87 -0.41 7.71 -16.03
CA PHE A 87 0.65 7.39 -16.98
C PHE A 87 1.12 5.94 -16.76
N ASN A 88 1.48 5.24 -17.84
CA ASN A 88 1.84 3.82 -17.87
C ASN A 88 0.65 2.85 -17.64
N PHE A 89 -0.01 2.45 -18.72
CA PHE A 89 -1.25 1.65 -18.69
C PHE A 89 -1.06 0.15 -18.42
N LYS A 90 0.14 -0.40 -18.54
CA LYS A 90 0.44 -1.81 -18.21
C LYS A 90 0.70 -1.99 -16.71
N LYS A 91 -0.35 -1.93 -15.91
CA LYS A 91 -0.28 -1.62 -14.49
C LYS A 91 -0.35 -2.84 -13.63
N LYS A 92 0.64 -2.95 -12.77
CA LYS A 92 0.60 -3.78 -11.58
C LYS A 92 0.54 -2.89 -10.35
N TYR A 93 0.00 -3.43 -9.27
CA TYR A 93 -0.10 -2.74 -7.98
C TYR A 93 0.76 -3.44 -6.90
N PRO A 94 2.09 -3.51 -7.07
CA PRO A 94 2.97 -4.20 -6.12
C PRO A 94 2.99 -3.58 -4.73
N TRP A 95 2.53 -2.33 -4.59
CA TRP A 95 2.51 -1.59 -3.31
C TRP A 95 1.09 -1.33 -2.80
N GLY A 96 0.06 -1.70 -3.56
CA GLY A 96 -1.33 -1.37 -3.27
C GLY A 96 -1.62 0.14 -3.30
N ASN A 97 -2.88 0.49 -3.28
CA ASN A 97 -3.36 1.87 -3.37
C ASN A 97 -4.38 2.22 -2.28
N MET A 98 -4.66 1.29 -1.38
CA MET A 98 -5.57 1.47 -0.26
C MET A 98 -4.89 1.11 1.06
N PRO A 99 -5.19 1.81 2.16
CA PRO A 99 -4.62 1.47 3.46
C PRO A 99 -4.98 0.05 3.91
N ALA A 100 -3.96 -0.68 4.36
CA ALA A 100 -4.13 -2.00 4.95
C ALA A 100 -4.97 -1.94 6.23
N PHE A 101 -5.76 -2.99 6.46
CA PHE A 101 -6.59 -3.15 7.65
C PHE A 101 -6.51 -4.58 8.21
N ASP A 102 -6.93 -4.74 9.47
CA ASP A 102 -7.07 -6.04 10.11
C ASP A 102 -8.41 -6.67 9.72
N LEU A 103 -8.37 -7.72 8.91
CA LEU A 103 -9.56 -8.43 8.43
C LEU A 103 -10.27 -9.23 9.53
N LEU A 104 -9.57 -9.64 10.58
CA LEU A 104 -10.16 -10.39 11.70
C LEU A 104 -10.84 -9.47 12.71
N ASN A 105 -10.15 -8.44 13.17
CA ASN A 105 -10.57 -7.60 14.28
C ASN A 105 -11.18 -8.41 15.45
N LEU A 106 -10.39 -9.37 15.95
CA LEU A 106 -10.85 -10.38 16.91
C LEU A 106 -11.51 -9.80 18.15
N ALA A 107 -11.01 -8.67 18.64
CA ALA A 107 -11.58 -8.03 19.84
C ALA A 107 -13.05 -7.61 19.67
N SER A 108 -13.44 -7.24 18.46
CA SER A 108 -14.82 -6.82 18.12
C SER A 108 -15.69 -7.96 17.58
N ASN A 109 -15.11 -9.14 17.35
CA ASN A 109 -15.78 -10.27 16.72
C ASN A 109 -15.68 -11.53 17.61
N GLU A 110 -14.83 -12.48 17.29
CA GLU A 110 -14.74 -13.77 17.99
C GLU A 110 -14.15 -13.68 19.41
N GLY A 111 -13.50 -12.57 19.75
CA GLY A 111 -12.80 -12.37 21.01
C GLY A 111 -11.34 -12.81 20.98
N ILE A 112 -10.53 -12.22 21.86
CA ILE A 112 -9.07 -12.41 21.89
C ILE A 112 -8.62 -13.82 22.31
N ASN A 113 -9.50 -14.59 22.96
CA ASN A 113 -9.26 -15.94 23.44
C ASN A 113 -9.88 -17.02 22.53
N TYR A 114 -10.20 -16.70 21.29
CA TYR A 114 -10.77 -17.64 20.34
C TYR A 114 -9.86 -18.86 20.12
N LYS A 115 -10.44 -20.07 20.04
CA LYS A 115 -9.68 -21.34 20.00
C LYS A 115 -9.97 -22.21 18.80
N ARG A 116 -11.02 -21.91 18.01
CA ARG A 116 -11.34 -22.70 16.82
C ARG A 116 -10.46 -22.26 15.65
N ASP A 117 -10.33 -23.11 14.65
CA ASP A 117 -9.63 -22.81 13.40
C ASP A 117 -10.23 -21.58 12.72
N LEU A 118 -9.36 -20.72 12.18
CA LEU A 118 -9.73 -19.54 11.40
C LEU A 118 -9.29 -19.72 9.94
N ASN A 119 -10.24 -19.63 9.04
CA ASN A 119 -9.99 -19.68 7.59
C ASN A 119 -10.20 -18.28 7.00
N LEU A 120 -9.18 -17.73 6.35
CA LEU A 120 -9.20 -16.41 5.73
C LEU A 120 -9.01 -16.54 4.23
N LEU A 121 -9.80 -15.82 3.43
CA LEU A 121 -9.66 -15.73 1.99
C LEU A 121 -9.48 -14.27 1.57
N TYR A 122 -8.41 -14.01 0.85
CA TYR A 122 -8.17 -12.78 0.10
C TYR A 122 -8.38 -13.12 -1.38
N ALA A 123 -9.60 -12.92 -1.87
CA ALA A 123 -10.05 -13.43 -3.18
C ALA A 123 -9.44 -12.67 -4.37
N ALA A 124 -9.04 -11.42 -4.17
CA ALA A 124 -8.30 -10.58 -5.11
C ALA A 124 -7.24 -9.81 -4.32
N SER A 125 -6.24 -10.54 -3.81
CA SER A 125 -5.35 -10.06 -2.75
C SER A 125 -4.53 -8.82 -3.13
N GLY A 126 -4.24 -8.63 -4.42
CA GLY A 126 -3.18 -7.70 -4.79
C GLY A 126 -1.89 -8.05 -4.05
N ASP A 127 -1.27 -7.07 -3.42
CA ASP A 127 -0.14 -7.34 -2.52
C ASP A 127 -0.60 -7.94 -1.17
N ILE A 128 0.36 -8.43 -0.39
CA ILE A 128 0.10 -9.19 0.85
C ILE A 128 -0.22 -8.29 2.08
N ARG A 129 -0.33 -6.96 1.95
CA ARG A 129 -0.37 -6.03 3.11
C ARG A 129 -1.56 -6.25 4.05
N ASN A 130 -2.77 -6.57 3.53
CA ASN A 130 -3.93 -6.86 4.39
C ASN A 130 -3.69 -8.13 5.22
N CYS A 131 -3.09 -9.16 4.63
CA CYS A 131 -2.68 -10.38 5.33
C CYS A 131 -1.62 -10.07 6.41
N VAL A 132 -0.59 -9.30 6.08
CA VAL A 132 0.47 -8.88 7.02
C VAL A 132 -0.13 -8.06 8.17
N MET A 133 -1.00 -7.10 7.87
CA MET A 133 -1.67 -6.29 8.88
C MET A 133 -2.55 -7.15 9.80
N THR A 134 -3.35 -8.05 9.22
CA THR A 134 -4.22 -8.96 9.98
C THR A 134 -3.41 -9.83 10.93
N LEU A 135 -2.42 -10.55 10.43
CA LEU A 135 -1.61 -11.45 11.25
C LEU A 135 -0.77 -10.71 12.32
N ALA A 136 -0.25 -9.53 11.98
CA ALA A 136 0.46 -8.68 12.95
C ALA A 136 -0.46 -8.09 14.04
N SER A 137 -1.77 -8.06 13.82
CA SER A 137 -2.77 -7.54 14.75
C SER A 137 -3.39 -8.61 15.64
N VAL A 138 -3.18 -9.90 15.33
CA VAL A 138 -3.70 -11.01 16.16
C VAL A 138 -3.07 -10.95 17.55
N PRO A 139 -3.87 -10.88 18.65
CA PRO A 139 -3.36 -10.87 20.02
C PRO A 139 -2.56 -12.14 20.34
N ASN A 140 -1.58 -12.02 21.22
CA ASN A 140 -0.73 -13.16 21.63
C ASN A 140 -1.52 -14.27 22.32
N GLU A 141 -2.64 -13.92 22.94
CA GLU A 141 -3.58 -14.81 23.62
C GLU A 141 -4.31 -15.75 22.64
N CYS A 142 -4.50 -15.31 21.42
CA CYS A 142 -5.11 -16.13 20.37
C CYS A 142 -4.08 -17.10 19.79
N GLN A 143 -4.29 -18.39 20.06
CA GLN A 143 -3.47 -19.49 19.56
C GLN A 143 -4.20 -20.36 18.50
N SER A 144 -5.28 -19.82 17.93
CA SER A 144 -6.05 -20.52 16.88
C SER A 144 -5.19 -20.87 15.68
N PRO A 145 -5.25 -22.12 15.19
CA PRO A 145 -4.68 -22.45 13.89
C PRO A 145 -5.32 -21.62 12.77
N MET A 146 -4.52 -21.19 11.81
CA MET A 146 -5.02 -20.35 10.73
C MET A 146 -4.68 -20.93 9.36
N LYS A 147 -5.67 -20.92 8.46
CA LYS A 147 -5.47 -21.17 7.03
C LYS A 147 -5.74 -19.88 6.27
N VAL A 148 -4.74 -19.40 5.56
CA VAL A 148 -4.79 -18.14 4.84
C VAL A 148 -4.69 -18.42 3.34
N TYR A 149 -5.75 -18.10 2.62
CA TYR A 149 -5.83 -18.27 1.18
C TYR A 149 -5.65 -16.89 0.51
N LEU A 150 -4.65 -16.82 -0.36
CA LEU A 150 -4.29 -15.63 -1.12
C LEU A 150 -4.46 -15.93 -2.60
N ASN A 151 -5.39 -15.28 -3.25
CA ASN A 151 -5.63 -15.43 -4.67
C ASN A 151 -5.46 -14.10 -5.41
N ASP A 152 -4.90 -14.15 -6.59
CA ASP A 152 -4.95 -13.05 -7.57
C ASP A 152 -4.89 -13.61 -8.98
N ARG A 153 -5.55 -12.95 -9.93
CA ARG A 153 -5.48 -13.32 -11.36
C ARG A 153 -4.14 -12.99 -12.00
N ASP A 154 -3.30 -12.14 -11.38
CA ASP A 154 -1.96 -11.79 -11.85
C ASP A 154 -0.91 -12.71 -11.19
N ALA A 155 -0.30 -13.58 -12.01
CA ALA A 155 0.71 -14.53 -11.53
C ALA A 155 1.95 -13.86 -10.93
N ASP A 156 2.33 -12.65 -11.39
CA ASP A 156 3.46 -11.91 -10.81
C ASP A 156 3.14 -11.44 -9.38
N VAL A 157 1.89 -11.05 -9.13
CA VAL A 157 1.41 -10.68 -7.79
C VAL A 157 1.49 -11.90 -6.87
N VAL A 158 0.91 -13.03 -7.29
CA VAL A 158 0.92 -14.28 -6.51
C VAL A 158 2.35 -14.76 -6.26
N GLY A 159 3.19 -14.76 -7.29
CA GLY A 159 4.60 -15.15 -7.18
C GLY A 159 5.38 -14.26 -6.21
N ARG A 160 5.17 -12.96 -6.26
CA ARG A 160 5.81 -11.98 -5.38
C ARG A 160 5.36 -12.13 -3.93
N ASN A 161 4.07 -12.35 -3.69
CA ASN A 161 3.52 -12.67 -2.37
C ASN A 161 4.15 -13.97 -1.81
N ALA A 162 4.33 -14.99 -2.66
CA ALA A 162 5.01 -16.23 -2.26
C ALA A 162 6.47 -16.00 -1.88
N ILE A 163 7.23 -15.18 -2.63
CA ILE A 163 8.63 -14.84 -2.29
C ILE A 163 8.70 -14.14 -0.93
N ILE A 164 7.82 -13.19 -0.65
CA ILE A 164 7.76 -12.47 0.64
C ILE A 164 7.49 -13.45 1.79
N LEU A 165 6.54 -14.37 1.62
CA LEU A 165 6.25 -15.40 2.64
C LEU A 165 7.42 -16.38 2.84
N LEU A 166 8.07 -16.80 1.77
CA LEU A 166 9.24 -17.67 1.86
C LEU A 166 10.39 -16.96 2.59
N LEU A 167 10.65 -15.67 2.32
CA LEU A 167 11.62 -14.88 3.08
C LEU A 167 11.27 -14.84 4.57
N ALA A 168 10.00 -14.56 4.90
CA ALA A 168 9.54 -14.50 6.28
C ALA A 168 9.68 -15.84 7.02
N LEU A 169 9.54 -16.96 6.33
CA LEU A 169 9.57 -18.30 6.94
C LEU A 169 10.98 -18.91 6.99
N THR A 170 11.88 -18.51 6.10
CA THR A 170 13.26 -19.03 6.03
C THR A 170 14.26 -18.20 6.85
N GLU A 171 13.92 -16.99 7.24
CA GLU A 171 14.77 -16.15 8.10
C GLU A 171 14.34 -16.30 9.56
N ASP A 172 15.32 -16.45 10.45
CA ASP A 172 15.06 -16.62 11.88
C ASP A 172 15.12 -15.29 12.64
N ASP A 173 16.00 -14.39 12.23
CA ASP A 173 16.10 -13.06 12.83
C ASP A 173 14.99 -12.14 12.33
N ALA A 174 14.17 -11.64 13.25
CA ALA A 174 13.01 -10.83 12.92
C ALA A 174 13.39 -9.45 12.33
N ALA A 175 14.54 -8.87 12.73
CA ALA A 175 14.99 -7.59 12.21
C ALA A 175 15.54 -7.73 10.78
N ILE A 176 16.30 -8.79 10.52
CA ILE A 176 16.79 -9.12 9.18
C ILE A 176 15.63 -9.47 8.24
N ALA A 177 14.68 -10.28 8.72
CA ALA A 177 13.47 -10.63 7.95
C ALA A 177 12.68 -9.37 7.57
N ALA A 178 12.45 -8.45 8.53
CA ALA A 178 11.72 -7.23 8.28
C ALA A 178 12.44 -6.31 7.29
N ASP A 179 13.74 -6.10 7.43
CA ASP A 179 14.53 -5.29 6.51
C ASP A 179 14.50 -5.85 5.08
N ASN A 180 14.74 -7.14 4.93
CA ASN A 180 14.70 -7.83 3.64
C ASN A 180 13.32 -7.75 2.98
N ILE A 181 12.25 -7.99 3.74
CA ILE A 181 10.88 -7.93 3.24
C ILE A 181 10.52 -6.49 2.81
N ILE A 182 10.83 -5.48 3.63
CA ILE A 182 10.53 -4.09 3.33
C ILE A 182 11.23 -3.65 2.04
N HIS A 183 12.52 -3.96 1.90
CA HIS A 183 13.27 -3.55 0.72
C HIS A 183 12.90 -4.36 -0.53
N LEU A 184 12.61 -5.66 -0.42
CA LEU A 184 12.05 -6.41 -1.52
C LEU A 184 10.70 -5.83 -1.97
N TRP A 185 9.86 -5.44 -1.01
CA TRP A 185 8.50 -4.96 -1.27
C TRP A 185 8.47 -3.55 -1.84
N TYR A 186 9.18 -2.60 -1.22
CA TYR A 186 9.00 -1.17 -1.46
C TYR A 186 10.17 -0.46 -2.12
N SER A 187 11.30 -1.13 -2.34
CA SER A 187 12.47 -0.51 -2.95
C SER A 187 12.73 -1.01 -4.36
N ALA A 188 13.01 -0.08 -5.27
CA ALA A 188 13.39 -0.39 -6.65
C ALA A 188 14.81 -0.95 -6.75
N PHE A 189 15.63 -0.67 -5.74
CA PHE A 189 16.99 -1.19 -5.62
C PHE A 189 17.16 -1.86 -4.27
N ILE A 190 17.89 -2.98 -4.26
CA ILE A 190 18.13 -3.79 -3.07
C ILE A 190 19.63 -3.90 -2.77
N SER A 191 19.96 -4.33 -1.56
CA SER A 191 21.34 -4.58 -1.16
C SER A 191 21.87 -5.88 -1.75
N GLN A 192 23.20 -6.00 -1.85
CA GLN A 192 23.86 -7.24 -2.27
C GLN A 192 23.47 -8.42 -1.37
N SER A 193 23.39 -8.23 -0.05
CA SER A 193 23.02 -9.30 0.90
C SER A 193 21.60 -9.83 0.69
N LEU A 194 20.63 -8.94 0.39
CA LEU A 194 19.26 -9.38 0.06
C LEU A 194 19.25 -10.13 -1.26
N TYR A 195 19.98 -9.65 -2.28
CA TYR A 195 20.07 -10.35 -3.56
C TYR A 195 20.68 -11.76 -3.41
N GLU A 196 21.73 -11.91 -2.60
CA GLU A 196 22.32 -13.21 -2.27
C GLU A 196 21.32 -14.13 -1.54
N THR A 197 20.52 -13.59 -0.62
CA THR A 197 19.44 -14.33 0.04
C THR A 197 18.40 -14.83 -0.97
N LEU A 198 18.00 -14.00 -1.93
CA LEU A 198 17.05 -14.37 -2.99
C LEU A 198 17.63 -15.47 -3.89
N ASN A 199 18.87 -15.31 -4.34
CA ASN A 199 19.53 -16.26 -5.26
C ASN A 199 20.02 -17.54 -4.60
N GLY A 200 20.26 -17.53 -3.30
CA GLY A 200 20.55 -18.73 -2.53
C GLY A 200 19.24 -19.39 -2.08
N LYS A 201 18.80 -19.06 -0.87
CA LYS A 201 17.69 -19.75 -0.19
C LYS A 201 16.40 -19.81 -1.01
N ILE A 202 15.94 -18.69 -1.58
CA ILE A 202 14.62 -18.63 -2.23
C ILE A 202 14.65 -19.27 -3.62
N ARG A 203 15.69 -18.97 -4.40
CA ARG A 203 15.87 -19.56 -5.72
C ARG A 203 15.95 -21.08 -5.69
N GLU A 204 16.69 -21.68 -4.75
CA GLU A 204 16.79 -23.12 -4.60
C GLU A 204 15.43 -23.78 -4.39
N LEU A 205 14.56 -23.19 -3.57
CA LEU A 205 13.21 -23.68 -3.33
C LEU A 205 12.37 -23.71 -4.61
N VAL A 206 12.43 -22.64 -5.42
CA VAL A 206 11.67 -22.52 -6.68
C VAL A 206 12.27 -23.39 -7.77
N GLN A 207 13.60 -23.38 -7.92
CA GLN A 207 14.31 -24.18 -8.92
C GLN A 207 14.10 -25.67 -8.73
N GLY A 208 14.02 -26.14 -7.48
CA GLY A 208 13.70 -27.52 -7.16
C GLY A 208 12.33 -27.97 -7.67
N VAL A 209 11.36 -27.04 -7.80
CA VAL A 209 10.07 -27.30 -8.45
C VAL A 209 10.23 -27.31 -9.96
N CYS A 210 10.88 -26.30 -10.54
CA CYS A 210 11.07 -26.17 -11.99
C CYS A 210 11.75 -27.39 -12.60
N LYS A 211 12.78 -27.95 -11.94
CA LYS A 211 13.45 -29.21 -12.36
C LYS A 211 12.47 -30.39 -12.41
N LYS A 212 11.58 -30.54 -11.41
CA LYS A 212 10.61 -31.66 -11.34
C LYS A 212 9.53 -31.62 -12.41
N ILE A 213 9.27 -30.42 -12.94
CA ILE A 213 8.20 -30.23 -13.92
C ILE A 213 8.72 -29.99 -15.34
N GLU A 214 9.99 -30.15 -15.58
CA GLU A 214 10.65 -29.86 -16.86
C GLU A 214 9.95 -30.56 -18.05
N GLY A 215 9.61 -31.83 -17.92
CA GLY A 215 8.89 -32.60 -18.95
C GLY A 215 7.39 -32.38 -19.06
N LYS A 216 6.77 -31.47 -18.24
CA LYS A 216 5.34 -31.23 -18.27
C LYS A 216 4.95 -30.21 -19.34
N ALA A 217 3.67 -30.23 -19.78
CA ALA A 217 3.13 -29.21 -20.68
C ALA A 217 3.17 -27.80 -20.05
N SER A 218 3.29 -26.76 -20.85
CA SER A 218 3.43 -25.36 -20.41
C SER A 218 2.25 -24.87 -19.53
N ASN A 219 1.05 -25.36 -19.82
CA ASN A 219 -0.19 -25.04 -19.08
C ASN A 219 -0.51 -26.00 -17.94
N ALA A 220 0.31 -27.04 -17.71
CA ALA A 220 0.10 -27.99 -16.61
C ALA A 220 0.15 -27.27 -15.27
N VAL A 221 -0.93 -27.36 -14.49
CA VAL A 221 -1.04 -26.73 -13.17
C VAL A 221 -0.40 -27.66 -12.13
N LEU A 222 0.44 -27.07 -11.28
CA LEU A 222 1.26 -27.80 -10.30
C LEU A 222 1.26 -27.07 -8.97
N GLY A 223 1.02 -27.83 -7.90
CA GLY A 223 1.09 -27.35 -6.53
C GLY A 223 2.39 -27.82 -5.85
N LYS A 224 3.04 -26.91 -5.13
CA LYS A 224 4.16 -27.23 -4.22
C LYS A 224 3.85 -26.69 -2.83
N THR A 225 4.07 -27.54 -1.82
CA THR A 225 4.04 -27.12 -0.42
C THR A 225 5.46 -27.17 0.14
N TRP A 226 5.88 -26.06 0.76
CA TRP A 226 7.07 -26.01 1.61
C TRP A 226 6.62 -25.95 3.05
N THR A 227 7.23 -26.75 3.91
CA THR A 227 6.88 -26.89 5.33
C THR A 227 8.02 -26.39 6.21
N PHE A 228 7.69 -25.62 7.23
CA PHE A 228 8.60 -25.00 8.18
C PHE A 228 8.06 -25.23 9.61
N GLY A 229 8.29 -26.42 10.15
CA GLY A 229 7.64 -26.87 11.40
C GLY A 229 6.13 -27.04 11.22
N SER A 230 5.31 -26.37 12.06
CA SER A 230 3.83 -26.35 11.93
C SER A 230 3.32 -25.44 10.81
N ARG A 231 4.18 -24.62 10.20
CA ARG A 231 3.85 -23.63 9.18
C ARG A 231 4.10 -24.17 7.77
N SER A 232 3.34 -23.69 6.81
CA SER A 232 3.57 -24.05 5.42
C SER A 232 3.14 -22.96 4.43
N VAL A 233 3.76 -22.99 3.25
CA VAL A 233 3.32 -22.23 2.07
C VAL A 233 3.05 -23.23 0.94
N ARG A 234 1.82 -23.27 0.48
CA ARG A 234 1.42 -24.00 -0.72
C ARG A 234 1.23 -23.00 -1.85
N LEU A 235 1.92 -23.17 -2.95
CA LEU A 235 1.80 -22.36 -4.16
C LEU A 235 1.33 -23.24 -5.32
N VAL A 236 0.29 -22.79 -6.03
CA VAL A 236 -0.29 -23.48 -7.19
C VAL A 236 -0.20 -22.55 -8.40
N LEU A 237 0.60 -22.95 -9.39
CA LEU A 237 0.84 -22.22 -10.62
C LEU A 237 0.91 -23.17 -11.82
N ALA A 238 0.63 -22.65 -13.03
CA ALA A 238 0.97 -23.36 -14.25
C ALA A 238 2.50 -23.42 -14.45
N LYS A 239 2.99 -24.42 -15.20
CA LYS A 239 4.43 -24.58 -15.47
C LYS A 239 5.07 -23.31 -16.00
N LYS A 240 4.44 -22.62 -16.96
CA LYS A 240 4.91 -21.34 -17.50
C LYS A 240 5.14 -20.31 -16.39
N GLN A 241 4.20 -20.18 -15.46
CA GLN A 241 4.26 -19.22 -14.35
C GLN A 241 5.34 -19.60 -13.32
N TRP A 242 5.60 -20.90 -13.10
CA TRP A 242 6.74 -21.36 -12.29
C TRP A 242 8.08 -20.93 -12.87
N LEU A 243 8.24 -21.00 -14.20
CA LEU A 243 9.45 -20.55 -14.89
C LEU A 243 9.58 -19.02 -14.83
N GLU A 244 8.47 -18.29 -14.99
CA GLU A 244 8.42 -16.82 -14.82
C GLU A 244 8.77 -16.40 -13.39
N LEU A 245 8.29 -17.14 -12.37
CA LEU A 245 8.66 -16.93 -10.97
C LEU A 245 10.16 -17.14 -10.74
N LEU A 246 10.73 -18.20 -11.28
CA LEU A 246 12.17 -18.46 -11.19
C LEU A 246 12.98 -17.32 -11.85
N ALA A 247 12.58 -16.88 -13.03
CA ALA A 247 13.21 -15.77 -13.74
C ALA A 247 13.10 -14.45 -12.98
N SER A 248 12.04 -14.26 -12.16
CA SER A 248 11.86 -13.05 -11.34
C SER A 248 12.83 -12.90 -10.18
N LEU A 249 13.66 -13.89 -9.94
CA LEU A 249 14.72 -13.84 -8.92
C LEU A 249 16.07 -13.42 -9.51
N GLU A 250 16.15 -13.24 -10.84
CA GLU A 250 17.35 -12.81 -11.56
C GLU A 250 17.18 -11.42 -12.15
N ILE A 251 18.28 -10.69 -12.19
CA ILE A 251 18.33 -9.41 -12.89
C ILE A 251 18.24 -9.69 -14.39
N PRO A 252 17.35 -9.04 -15.14
CA PRO A 252 17.27 -9.18 -16.60
C PRO A 252 18.63 -8.93 -17.26
N PRO A 253 19.08 -9.77 -18.20
CA PRO A 253 20.35 -9.58 -18.89
C PRO A 253 20.45 -8.19 -19.52
N GLY A 254 21.57 -7.48 -19.28
CA GLY A 254 21.81 -6.13 -19.79
C GLY A 254 21.11 -5.00 -19.02
N LEU A 255 20.44 -5.28 -17.90
CA LEU A 255 19.91 -4.26 -17.01
C LEU A 255 20.98 -3.80 -16.02
N THR A 256 21.55 -2.60 -16.25
CA THR A 256 22.44 -1.93 -15.29
C THR A 256 21.65 -1.10 -14.29
N VAL A 257 22.30 -0.65 -13.21
CA VAL A 257 21.69 0.25 -12.21
C VAL A 257 21.22 1.55 -12.83
N GLU A 258 22.06 2.13 -13.70
CA GLU A 258 21.77 3.39 -14.40
C GLU A 258 20.54 3.23 -15.30
N LYS A 259 20.52 2.16 -16.11
CA LYS A 259 19.37 1.86 -16.99
C LYS A 259 18.09 1.61 -16.20
N ALA A 260 18.16 0.86 -15.11
CA ALA A 260 17.01 0.63 -14.23
C ALA A 260 16.49 1.94 -13.61
N GLN A 261 17.41 2.84 -13.21
CA GLN A 261 17.08 4.15 -12.68
C GLN A 261 16.43 5.05 -13.74
N ASP A 262 16.91 5.03 -14.98
CA ASP A 262 16.35 5.82 -16.08
C ASP A 262 14.96 5.32 -16.46
N ILE A 263 14.76 4.01 -16.59
CA ILE A 263 13.45 3.38 -16.83
C ILE A 263 12.44 3.80 -15.75
N ARG A 264 12.83 3.74 -14.49
CA ARG A 264 11.96 4.11 -13.39
C ARG A 264 11.66 5.62 -13.39
N ARG A 265 12.67 6.48 -13.56
CA ARG A 265 12.51 7.93 -13.57
C ARG A 265 11.72 8.42 -14.77
N SER A 266 11.82 7.77 -15.93
CA SER A 266 11.02 8.12 -17.10
C SER A 266 9.51 7.99 -16.85
N VAL A 267 9.09 7.22 -15.82
CA VAL A 267 7.70 7.11 -15.38
C VAL A 267 7.46 8.01 -14.16
N THR A 268 8.21 7.83 -13.07
CA THR A 268 7.93 8.47 -11.78
C THR A 268 8.20 9.98 -11.76
N LEU A 269 9.10 10.45 -12.65
CA LEU A 269 9.48 11.85 -12.82
C LEU A 269 9.25 12.35 -14.24
N ALA A 270 8.38 11.69 -15.01
CA ALA A 270 8.03 12.07 -16.37
C ALA A 270 7.74 13.58 -16.47
N PRO A 271 8.38 14.34 -17.40
CA PRO A 271 8.12 15.77 -17.58
C PRO A 271 6.65 16.06 -17.91
N GLU A 272 6.01 15.21 -18.70
CA GLU A 272 4.60 15.33 -19.10
C GLU A 272 3.64 15.20 -17.92
N ARG A 273 4.12 14.64 -16.81
CA ARG A 273 3.35 14.42 -15.58
C ARG A 273 3.70 15.42 -14.47
N VAL A 274 4.49 16.44 -14.75
CA VAL A 274 4.92 17.44 -13.75
C VAL A 274 3.74 18.11 -13.06
N ASP A 275 2.69 18.49 -13.82
CA ASP A 275 1.52 19.17 -13.26
C ASP A 275 0.70 18.26 -12.33
N TYR A 276 0.52 16.99 -12.69
CA TYR A 276 -0.15 16.01 -11.84
C TYR A 276 0.62 15.78 -10.55
N ARG A 277 1.95 15.71 -10.63
CA ARG A 277 2.85 15.58 -9.48
C ARG A 277 2.82 16.84 -8.60
N HIS A 278 2.92 18.02 -9.20
CA HIS A 278 2.86 19.30 -8.50
C HIS A 278 1.48 19.56 -7.87
N ARG A 279 0.38 19.14 -8.50
CA ARG A 279 -0.95 19.15 -7.89
C ARG A 279 -0.96 18.41 -6.55
N ARG A 280 -0.35 17.22 -6.52
CA ARG A 280 -0.21 16.42 -5.30
C ARG A 280 0.67 17.12 -4.27
N TYR A 281 1.83 17.64 -4.68
CA TYR A 281 2.77 18.32 -3.79
C TYR A 281 2.20 19.60 -3.18
N PHE A 282 1.39 20.32 -3.91
CA PHE A 282 0.80 21.56 -3.39
C PHE A 282 -0.17 21.32 -2.23
N ALA A 283 -0.82 20.15 -2.20
CA ALA A 283 -1.67 19.73 -1.09
C ALA A 283 -0.88 19.23 0.14
N GLN A 284 0.43 19.01 0.02
CA GLN A 284 1.27 18.43 1.07
C GLN A 284 2.08 19.49 1.83
N PRO A 285 2.38 19.25 3.13
CA PRO A 285 3.38 20.03 3.85
C PRO A 285 4.76 20.00 3.16
N PRO A 286 5.58 21.04 3.32
CA PRO A 286 6.90 21.13 2.67
C PRO A 286 7.80 19.89 2.87
N GLY A 287 7.83 19.32 4.07
CA GLY A 287 8.63 18.12 4.37
C GLY A 287 8.14 16.88 3.61
N ASP A 288 6.82 16.68 3.57
CA ASP A 288 6.20 15.51 2.94
C ASP A 288 6.46 15.51 1.42
N ARG A 289 6.29 16.68 0.74
CA ARG A 289 6.57 16.78 -0.70
C ARG A 289 8.05 16.65 -1.05
N ALA A 290 8.96 17.15 -0.19
CA ALA A 290 10.39 16.95 -0.37
C ALA A 290 10.79 15.47 -0.18
N GLY A 291 10.17 14.77 0.79
CA GLY A 291 10.31 13.34 0.98
C GLY A 291 9.82 12.54 -0.22
N ALA A 292 8.63 12.88 -0.75
CA ALA A 292 8.05 12.24 -1.93
C ALA A 292 8.93 12.41 -3.17
N GLU A 293 9.46 13.61 -3.43
CA GLU A 293 10.37 13.85 -4.55
C GLU A 293 11.67 13.04 -4.39
N LYS A 294 12.22 12.99 -3.17
CA LYS A 294 13.41 12.20 -2.89
C LYS A 294 13.18 10.70 -3.12
N PHE A 295 12.07 10.16 -2.65
CA PHE A 295 11.71 8.77 -2.90
C PHE A 295 11.52 8.50 -4.41
N ARG A 296 10.80 9.38 -5.12
CA ARG A 296 10.64 9.30 -6.59
C ARG A 296 11.98 9.42 -7.32
N GLY A 297 12.92 10.19 -6.82
CA GLY A 297 14.26 10.33 -7.37
C GLY A 297 15.16 9.10 -7.18
N HIS A 298 15.15 8.49 -6.00
CA HIS A 298 16.05 7.39 -5.63
C HIS A 298 15.44 5.99 -5.70
N GLY A 299 14.14 5.83 -5.44
CA GLY A 299 13.45 4.55 -5.48
C GLY A 299 13.73 3.60 -4.32
N VAL A 300 14.31 4.08 -3.22
CA VAL A 300 14.63 3.26 -2.03
C VAL A 300 13.91 3.82 -0.83
N LEU A 301 13.11 2.99 -0.16
CA LEU A 301 12.37 3.37 1.03
C LEU A 301 13.28 3.36 2.27
N LEU A 302 13.70 4.54 2.66
CA LEU A 302 14.58 4.79 3.81
C LEU A 302 14.25 6.15 4.43
N PRO A 303 14.64 6.40 5.69
CA PRO A 303 14.66 7.75 6.24
C PRO A 303 15.40 8.73 5.33
N PHE A 304 14.94 9.98 5.29
CA PHE A 304 15.42 10.99 4.35
C PHE A 304 16.95 11.15 4.35
N GLY A 305 17.56 11.16 5.52
CA GLY A 305 19.03 11.31 5.71
C GLY A 305 19.81 10.01 5.68
N ALA A 306 19.18 8.85 5.48
CA ALA A 306 19.89 7.57 5.48
C ALA A 306 20.72 7.39 4.19
N PRO A 307 21.91 6.75 4.27
CA PRO A 307 22.73 6.45 3.10
C PRO A 307 22.06 5.39 2.22
N ARG A 308 22.22 5.54 0.90
CA ARG A 308 21.65 4.65 -0.11
C ARG A 308 22.71 3.90 -0.93
N ASP A 309 23.98 4.06 -0.57
CA ASP A 309 25.14 3.56 -1.33
C ASP A 309 25.19 2.03 -1.44
N SER A 310 24.54 1.32 -0.50
CA SER A 310 24.46 -0.15 -0.50
C SER A 310 23.34 -0.72 -1.36
N PHE A 311 22.43 0.13 -1.88
CA PHE A 311 21.30 -0.29 -2.70
C PHE A 311 21.65 -0.16 -4.18
N THR A 312 22.51 -1.07 -4.65
CA THR A 312 23.12 -1.05 -5.98
C THR A 312 22.60 -2.13 -6.92
N ILE A 313 21.65 -2.94 -6.49
CA ILE A 313 21.10 -4.04 -7.28
C ILE A 313 19.68 -3.70 -7.70
N PRO A 314 19.33 -3.66 -9.00
CA PRO A 314 17.95 -3.55 -9.44
C PRO A 314 17.11 -4.68 -8.84
N ASN A 315 15.96 -4.35 -8.23
CA ASN A 315 15.09 -5.34 -7.61
C ASN A 315 14.46 -6.24 -8.69
N PRO A 316 14.86 -7.51 -8.80
CA PRO A 316 14.44 -8.37 -9.90
C PRO A 316 12.95 -8.70 -9.87
N THR A 317 12.29 -8.57 -8.69
CA THR A 317 10.85 -8.78 -8.57
C THR A 317 10.03 -7.60 -9.12
N LEU A 318 10.66 -6.45 -9.36
CA LEU A 318 10.04 -5.26 -9.97
C LEU A 318 10.49 -5.08 -11.42
N PHE A 319 11.76 -5.26 -11.72
CA PHE A 319 12.29 -5.16 -13.08
C PHE A 319 12.25 -6.54 -13.76
N ARG A 320 11.23 -6.75 -14.60
CA ARG A 320 11.02 -8.00 -15.35
C ARG A 320 11.68 -7.99 -16.74
N ASP A 321 12.02 -6.81 -17.21
CA ASP A 321 12.68 -6.56 -18.49
C ASP A 321 13.59 -5.32 -18.40
N THR A 322 14.21 -4.98 -19.51
CA THR A 322 15.13 -3.84 -19.60
C THR A 322 14.49 -2.56 -20.13
N ASN A 323 13.15 -2.48 -20.21
CA ASN A 323 12.48 -1.41 -20.95
C ASN A 323 11.28 -0.81 -20.21
N SER A 324 10.76 -1.48 -19.15
CA SER A 324 9.54 -1.04 -18.52
C SER A 324 9.61 -0.97 -16.99
N TRP A 325 8.92 0.02 -16.42
CA TRP A 325 8.60 0.11 -15.01
C TRP A 325 7.16 -0.40 -14.80
N PRO A 326 6.94 -1.34 -13.84
CA PRO A 326 5.65 -2.04 -13.76
C PRO A 326 4.52 -1.22 -13.12
N MET A 327 4.81 -0.09 -12.49
CA MET A 327 3.83 0.68 -11.72
C MET A 327 3.45 2.00 -12.41
N LYS A 328 2.37 2.59 -11.92
CA LYS A 328 1.92 3.93 -12.32
C LYS A 328 2.89 5.01 -11.82
N ASP A 329 2.83 6.19 -12.45
CA ASP A 329 3.62 7.37 -12.05
C ASP A 329 3.28 7.88 -10.64
N ASP A 330 2.07 7.65 -10.16
CA ASP A 330 1.57 8.04 -8.84
C ASP A 330 1.69 6.95 -7.77
N ALA A 331 2.20 5.76 -8.13
CA ALA A 331 2.41 4.68 -7.16
C ALA A 331 3.37 5.11 -6.05
N ASP A 332 2.91 4.96 -4.81
CA ASP A 332 3.66 5.39 -3.62
C ASP A 332 3.36 4.43 -2.45
N PRO A 333 4.38 3.86 -1.78
CA PRO A 333 4.18 2.93 -0.67
C PRO A 333 3.38 3.52 0.50
N ILE A 334 3.40 4.85 0.67
CA ILE A 334 2.65 5.53 1.73
C ILE A 334 1.13 5.34 1.59
N ASN A 335 0.64 5.12 0.36
CA ASN A 335 -0.79 4.91 0.09
C ASN A 335 -1.31 3.56 0.58
N GLY A 336 -0.41 2.62 0.82
CA GLY A 336 -0.73 1.29 1.36
C GLY A 336 -1.08 1.27 2.86
N TYR A 337 -0.99 2.41 3.54
CA TYR A 337 -1.21 2.50 4.99
C TYR A 337 -1.92 3.80 5.36
N ARG A 338 -2.64 3.81 6.47
CA ARG A 338 -3.33 5.00 6.97
C ARG A 338 -2.33 6.11 7.28
N PHE A 339 -2.47 7.24 6.58
CA PHE A 339 -1.55 8.36 6.68
C PHE A 339 -1.50 8.96 8.10
N ASP A 340 -2.64 9.03 8.80
CA ASP A 340 -2.73 9.46 10.20
C ASP A 340 -1.95 8.54 11.15
N LYS A 341 -1.95 7.22 10.89
CA LYS A 341 -1.19 6.24 11.68
C LYS A 341 0.31 6.36 11.46
N ILE A 342 0.75 6.56 10.20
CA ILE A 342 2.17 6.80 9.89
C ILE A 342 2.62 8.11 10.52
N LYS A 343 1.86 9.19 10.34
CA LYS A 343 2.20 10.52 10.86
C LYS A 343 2.28 10.54 12.39
N GLY A 344 1.36 9.84 13.06
CA GLY A 344 1.28 9.71 14.52
C GLY A 344 2.15 8.61 15.11
N PHE A 345 2.87 7.83 14.28
CA PHE A 345 3.71 6.73 14.76
C PHE A 345 4.86 7.25 15.63
N SER A 346 4.98 6.72 16.85
CA SER A 346 6.03 7.09 17.79
C SER A 346 7.33 6.38 17.43
N CYS A 347 8.27 7.12 16.89
CA CYS A 347 9.59 6.62 16.49
C CYS A 347 10.62 7.74 16.51
N ASP A 348 11.90 7.39 16.32
CA ASP A 348 12.99 8.35 16.30
C ASP A 348 13.19 9.09 14.96
N ALA A 349 12.29 8.92 13.98
CA ALA A 349 12.36 9.65 12.72
C ALA A 349 12.27 11.17 12.95
N PRO A 350 12.97 11.99 12.13
CA PRO A 350 12.81 13.44 12.13
C PRO A 350 11.36 13.85 11.94
N ALA A 351 10.96 14.96 12.56
CA ALA A 351 9.54 15.34 12.63
C ALA A 351 8.84 15.48 11.27
N ASN A 352 9.56 15.99 10.26
CA ASN A 352 9.04 16.21 8.90
C ASN A 352 9.35 15.07 7.92
N ASP A 353 9.98 13.98 8.38
CA ASP A 353 10.35 12.84 7.53
C ASP A 353 9.26 11.78 7.53
N ILE A 354 8.23 11.96 6.70
CA ILE A 354 7.11 11.02 6.62
C ILE A 354 7.54 9.64 6.04
N TYR A 355 8.54 9.58 5.16
CA TYR A 355 9.08 8.32 4.63
C TYR A 355 9.95 7.60 5.66
N GLY A 356 10.67 8.34 6.50
CA GLY A 356 11.34 7.78 7.67
C GLY A 356 10.34 7.18 8.65
N LYS A 357 9.25 7.89 8.95
CA LYS A 357 8.16 7.35 9.78
C LYS A 357 7.53 6.11 9.18
N LEU A 358 7.27 6.10 7.87
CA LEU A 358 6.78 4.92 7.16
C LEU A 358 7.75 3.74 7.28
N SER A 359 9.05 3.97 7.10
CA SER A 359 10.08 2.93 7.24
C SER A 359 10.04 2.28 8.63
N PHE A 360 9.98 3.08 9.71
CA PHE A 360 9.87 2.56 11.07
C PHE A 360 8.52 1.89 11.36
N PHE A 361 7.44 2.44 10.86
CA PHE A 361 6.12 1.81 10.96
C PHE A 361 6.10 0.42 10.32
N LEU A 362 6.69 0.29 9.13
CA LEU A 362 6.79 -0.99 8.43
C LEU A 362 7.73 -1.96 9.16
N GLN A 363 8.84 -1.47 9.72
CA GLN A 363 9.75 -2.28 10.52
C GLN A 363 9.03 -2.90 11.72
N ASP A 364 8.24 -2.12 12.45
CA ASP A 364 7.42 -2.62 13.56
C ASP A 364 6.37 -3.63 13.05
N LEU A 365 5.61 -3.26 12.02
CA LEU A 365 4.54 -4.10 11.46
C LEU A 365 5.07 -5.45 10.99
N VAL A 366 6.12 -5.47 10.17
CA VAL A 366 6.68 -6.71 9.61
C VAL A 366 7.39 -7.53 10.69
N THR A 367 8.01 -6.89 11.68
CA THR A 367 8.58 -7.59 12.85
C THR A 367 7.50 -8.31 13.66
N ARG A 368 6.36 -7.65 13.93
CA ARG A 368 5.20 -8.27 14.61
C ARG A 368 4.63 -9.44 13.79
N PHE A 369 4.48 -9.24 12.49
CA PHE A 369 4.07 -10.29 11.55
C PHE A 369 5.02 -11.50 11.62
N HIS A 370 6.32 -11.28 11.51
CA HIS A 370 7.31 -12.34 11.57
C HIS A 370 7.27 -13.11 12.91
N ARG A 371 7.16 -12.39 14.04
CA ARG A 371 7.01 -13.01 15.37
C ARG A 371 5.74 -13.87 15.44
N ARG A 372 4.63 -13.38 14.90
CA ARG A 372 3.37 -14.13 14.82
C ARG A 372 3.55 -15.41 14.01
N LEU A 373 4.22 -15.35 12.86
CA LEU A 373 4.53 -16.55 12.08
C LEU A 373 5.33 -17.57 12.89
N LYS A 374 6.31 -17.14 13.67
CA LYS A 374 7.15 -18.05 14.47
C LYS A 374 6.40 -18.72 15.63
N SER A 375 5.36 -18.09 16.18
CA SER A 375 4.62 -18.54 17.36
C SER A 375 3.30 -19.26 17.08
N SER A 376 2.88 -19.40 15.82
CA SER A 376 1.54 -19.88 15.48
C SER A 376 1.55 -20.97 14.40
N ASP A 377 0.49 -21.81 14.38
CA ASP A 377 0.24 -22.76 13.29
C ASP A 377 -0.51 -22.02 12.17
N ILE A 378 0.23 -21.64 11.13
CA ILE A 378 -0.32 -20.89 9.99
C ILE A 378 0.03 -21.59 8.69
N LYS A 379 -1.00 -21.85 7.87
CA LYS A 379 -0.86 -22.50 6.54
C LYS A 379 -1.32 -21.53 5.46
N PHE A 380 -0.40 -21.14 4.60
CA PHE A 380 -0.69 -20.28 3.45
C PHE A 380 -0.97 -21.10 2.20
N HIS A 381 -2.01 -20.71 1.47
CA HIS A 381 -2.39 -21.29 0.18
C HIS A 381 -2.45 -20.15 -0.84
N LEU A 382 -1.53 -20.13 -1.80
CA LEU A 382 -1.48 -19.13 -2.86
C LEU A 382 -1.94 -19.74 -4.19
N MET A 383 -2.84 -19.05 -4.85
CA MET A 383 -3.47 -19.49 -6.10
C MET A 383 -3.45 -18.36 -7.13
N ASN A 384 -3.35 -18.74 -8.39
CA ASN A 384 -3.46 -17.81 -9.50
C ASN A 384 -4.66 -18.22 -10.38
N VAL A 385 -5.86 -17.82 -9.96
CA VAL A 385 -7.09 -18.13 -10.67
C VAL A 385 -8.02 -16.91 -10.71
N ASN A 386 -8.98 -16.94 -11.65
CA ASN A 386 -10.03 -15.94 -11.66
C ASN A 386 -10.92 -16.09 -10.42
N ALA A 387 -11.33 -14.99 -9.81
CA ALA A 387 -12.14 -15.02 -8.60
C ALA A 387 -13.47 -15.78 -8.79
N GLU A 388 -14.02 -15.82 -10.01
CA GLU A 388 -15.21 -16.59 -10.37
C GLU A 388 -15.02 -18.11 -10.26
N GLU A 389 -13.76 -18.59 -10.36
CA GLU A 389 -13.40 -20.01 -10.35
C GLU A 389 -12.91 -20.50 -8.98
N LEU A 390 -12.86 -19.64 -7.96
CA LEU A 390 -12.28 -19.97 -6.67
C LEU A 390 -12.87 -21.21 -6.03
N HIS A 391 -14.19 -21.45 -6.18
CA HIS A 391 -14.88 -22.60 -5.61
C HIS A 391 -14.28 -23.95 -6.07
N ASP A 392 -13.80 -24.03 -7.32
CA ASP A 392 -13.19 -25.25 -7.86
C ASP A 392 -11.82 -25.58 -7.23
N TYR A 393 -11.16 -24.56 -6.67
CA TYR A 393 -9.80 -24.67 -6.15
C TYR A 393 -9.72 -24.76 -4.61
N VAL A 394 -10.72 -24.23 -3.90
CA VAL A 394 -10.73 -24.27 -2.43
C VAL A 394 -11.46 -25.49 -1.87
N GLY A 395 -12.22 -26.22 -2.70
CA GLY A 395 -12.98 -27.41 -2.29
C GLY A 395 -14.10 -27.04 -1.31
N GLU A 396 -14.32 -27.91 -0.33
CA GLU A 396 -15.40 -27.76 0.68
C GLU A 396 -15.04 -26.80 1.84
N ILE A 397 -13.94 -26.04 1.71
CA ILE A 397 -13.48 -25.15 2.78
C ILE A 397 -14.35 -23.89 2.81
N LEU A 398 -14.95 -23.63 3.99
CA LEU A 398 -15.66 -22.39 4.27
C LEU A 398 -14.78 -21.43 5.08
N PHE A 399 -14.96 -20.15 4.83
CA PHE A 399 -14.13 -19.09 5.38
C PHE A 399 -14.84 -18.27 6.46
N ASP A 400 -14.08 -17.91 7.50
CA ASP A 400 -14.54 -17.00 8.55
C ASP A 400 -14.53 -15.55 8.05
N ARG A 401 -13.57 -15.22 7.21
CA ARG A 401 -13.44 -13.91 6.57
C ARG A 401 -13.09 -14.07 5.09
N ILE A 402 -13.76 -13.28 4.27
CA ILE A 402 -13.45 -13.15 2.85
C ILE A 402 -13.22 -11.67 2.54
N GLU A 403 -12.06 -11.31 2.01
CA GLU A 403 -11.76 -9.97 1.49
C GLU A 403 -11.71 -10.05 -0.04
N ILE A 404 -12.44 -9.18 -0.71
CA ILE A 404 -12.60 -9.22 -2.17
C ILE A 404 -12.04 -7.97 -2.86
N ALA A 405 -11.29 -7.12 -2.17
CA ALA A 405 -10.85 -5.83 -2.67
C ALA A 405 -12.01 -5.05 -3.33
N ASN A 406 -11.75 -4.41 -4.47
CA ASN A 406 -12.78 -3.66 -5.21
C ASN A 406 -13.29 -4.38 -6.47
N ILE A 407 -13.20 -5.72 -6.53
CA ILE A 407 -13.78 -6.45 -7.67
C ILE A 407 -15.30 -6.40 -7.71
N SER A 408 -15.95 -6.00 -6.61
CA SER A 408 -17.38 -5.74 -6.52
C SER A 408 -17.86 -4.41 -7.14
N ASP A 409 -16.96 -3.47 -7.50
CA ASP A 409 -17.31 -2.31 -8.30
C ASP A 409 -17.93 -2.74 -9.64
N ALA A 410 -18.91 -1.99 -10.15
CA ALA A 410 -19.64 -2.34 -11.39
C ALA A 410 -18.75 -2.48 -12.62
N GLY A 411 -17.63 -1.75 -12.66
CA GLY A 411 -16.63 -1.83 -13.74
C GLY A 411 -15.78 -3.13 -13.74
N TYR A 412 -15.94 -4.00 -12.73
CA TYR A 412 -15.24 -5.30 -12.61
C TYR A 412 -16.23 -6.46 -12.59
N LEU A 413 -16.16 -7.31 -11.56
CA LEU A 413 -17.08 -8.45 -11.42
C LEU A 413 -18.51 -7.98 -11.10
N GLY A 414 -18.63 -6.92 -10.33
CA GLY A 414 -19.89 -6.41 -9.79
C GLY A 414 -20.39 -7.21 -8.58
N MET A 415 -21.30 -6.60 -7.80
CA MET A 415 -21.73 -7.20 -6.53
C MET A 415 -22.57 -8.46 -6.72
N ALA A 416 -23.45 -8.51 -7.71
CA ALA A 416 -24.30 -9.67 -7.99
C ALA A 416 -23.48 -10.95 -8.25
N LYS A 417 -22.50 -10.87 -9.18
CA LYS A 417 -21.62 -12.02 -9.45
C LYS A 417 -20.72 -12.35 -8.26
N THR A 418 -20.22 -11.33 -7.56
CA THR A 418 -19.41 -11.54 -6.34
C THR A 418 -20.15 -12.36 -5.31
N VAL A 419 -21.38 -12.01 -5.01
CA VAL A 419 -22.22 -12.76 -4.05
C VAL A 419 -22.54 -14.16 -4.59
N CYS A 420 -22.78 -14.29 -5.90
CA CYS A 420 -23.06 -15.58 -6.52
C CYS A 420 -21.88 -16.56 -6.45
N TYR A 421 -20.67 -16.13 -6.80
CA TYR A 421 -19.51 -17.02 -6.91
C TYR A 421 -18.70 -17.13 -5.61
N ILE A 422 -18.61 -16.07 -4.82
CA ILE A 422 -17.75 -15.99 -3.64
C ILE A 422 -18.56 -16.10 -2.35
N GLY A 423 -19.80 -15.59 -2.33
CA GLY A 423 -20.67 -15.66 -1.16
C GLY A 423 -20.84 -17.07 -0.59
N PRO A 424 -21.07 -18.13 -1.40
CA PRO A 424 -21.20 -19.51 -0.91
C PRO A 424 -19.99 -20.05 -0.15
N LEU A 425 -18.80 -19.46 -0.33
CA LEU A 425 -17.58 -19.82 0.39
C LEU A 425 -17.55 -19.30 1.84
N LEU A 426 -18.46 -18.40 2.22
CA LEU A 426 -18.53 -17.85 3.56
C LEU A 426 -19.24 -18.83 4.50
N LYS A 427 -18.71 -19.00 5.72
CA LYS A 427 -19.37 -19.77 6.79
C LYS A 427 -20.77 -19.22 7.09
N ARG A 428 -21.68 -20.11 7.44
CA ARG A 428 -23.02 -19.74 7.93
C ARG A 428 -22.95 -19.24 9.38
N PRO A 429 -23.95 -18.46 9.85
CA PRO A 429 -23.99 -18.01 11.24
C PRO A 429 -23.98 -19.14 12.27
N SER A 430 -24.48 -20.33 11.91
CA SER A 430 -24.41 -21.55 12.74
C SER A 430 -22.99 -21.99 13.03
N ASP A 431 -22.04 -21.79 12.08
CA ASP A 431 -20.65 -22.21 12.19
C ASP A 431 -19.79 -21.11 12.81
N ASN A 432 -19.97 -19.87 12.36
CA ASN A 432 -19.37 -18.67 12.93
C ASN A 432 -20.32 -17.46 12.77
N PRO A 433 -20.92 -16.96 13.85
CA PRO A 433 -21.83 -15.81 13.80
C PRO A 433 -21.11 -14.50 13.41
N CYS A 434 -19.78 -14.47 13.50
CA CYS A 434 -18.94 -13.34 13.10
C CYS A 434 -18.45 -13.43 11.64
N ALA A 435 -18.79 -14.50 10.90
CA ALA A 435 -18.35 -14.66 9.52
C ALA A 435 -18.79 -13.47 8.65
N ALA A 436 -17.86 -12.95 7.85
CA ALA A 436 -18.12 -11.77 7.02
C ALA A 436 -17.30 -11.76 5.73
N LEU A 437 -17.95 -11.30 4.65
CA LEU A 437 -17.32 -10.93 3.39
C LEU A 437 -17.18 -9.42 3.37
N VAL A 438 -15.97 -8.91 3.16
CA VAL A 438 -15.63 -7.48 3.14
C VAL A 438 -15.40 -7.05 1.70
N ALA A 439 -16.23 -6.15 1.22
CA ALA A 439 -16.15 -5.54 -0.11
C ALA A 439 -15.69 -4.07 0.01
N LEU A 440 -14.86 -3.64 -0.94
CA LEU A 440 -14.45 -2.26 -1.11
C LEU A 440 -15.06 -1.71 -2.41
N PHE A 441 -15.62 -0.52 -2.36
CA PHE A 441 -16.10 0.24 -3.51
C PHE A 441 -15.24 1.49 -3.66
N LEU A 442 -14.45 1.56 -4.73
CA LEU A 442 -13.58 2.69 -5.04
C LEU A 442 -14.22 3.67 -6.00
N ASN A 443 -15.02 3.17 -6.94
CA ASN A 443 -15.54 3.94 -8.06
C ASN A 443 -17.02 4.33 -7.89
N ALA A 444 -17.73 3.72 -6.94
CA ALA A 444 -19.18 3.84 -6.79
C ALA A 444 -19.68 5.29 -6.67
N VAL A 445 -18.99 6.13 -5.90
CA VAL A 445 -19.35 7.55 -5.76
C VAL A 445 -19.06 8.32 -7.06
N ASP A 446 -17.91 8.09 -7.67
CA ASP A 446 -17.48 8.78 -8.91
C ASP A 446 -18.36 8.39 -10.12
N GLU A 447 -18.93 7.18 -10.15
CA GLU A 447 -19.88 6.73 -11.19
C GLU A 447 -21.21 7.50 -11.12
N ILE A 448 -21.60 7.96 -9.93
CA ILE A 448 -22.85 8.72 -9.71
C ILE A 448 -22.62 10.23 -9.71
N PHE A 449 -21.45 10.67 -9.25
CA PHE A 449 -21.09 12.08 -9.11
C PHE A 449 -20.42 12.61 -10.39
N ASP A 450 -21.25 12.99 -11.35
CA ASP A 450 -20.81 13.55 -12.62
C ASP A 450 -20.60 15.09 -12.57
N ASP A 451 -20.19 15.67 -13.71
CA ASP A 451 -19.96 17.12 -13.80
C ASP A 451 -21.25 17.95 -13.61
N ALA A 452 -22.43 17.39 -13.86
CA ALA A 452 -23.70 18.08 -13.62
C ALA A 452 -24.04 18.13 -12.12
N GLU A 453 -23.83 17.04 -11.40
CA GLU A 453 -23.96 17.00 -9.94
C GLU A 453 -22.93 17.94 -9.29
N LYS A 454 -21.68 17.92 -9.78
CA LYS A 454 -20.61 18.81 -9.29
C LYS A 454 -21.00 20.29 -9.38
N ARG A 455 -21.53 20.73 -10.53
CA ARG A 455 -21.98 22.13 -10.70
C ARG A 455 -23.05 22.56 -9.72
N LYS A 456 -23.92 21.62 -9.28
CA LYS A 456 -25.00 21.93 -8.31
C LYS A 456 -24.50 22.15 -6.89
N VAL A 457 -23.40 21.50 -6.49
CA VAL A 457 -22.99 21.44 -5.08
C VAL A 457 -21.66 22.14 -4.79
N ILE A 458 -20.87 22.47 -5.82
CA ILE A 458 -19.48 22.94 -5.66
C ILE A 458 -19.35 24.19 -4.77
N GLU A 459 -20.24 25.16 -4.91
CA GLU A 459 -20.20 26.40 -4.10
C GLU A 459 -20.44 26.06 -2.61
N HIS A 460 -21.43 25.24 -2.34
CA HIS A 460 -21.73 24.79 -0.98
C HIS A 460 -20.55 23.99 -0.39
N GLU A 461 -20.00 23.03 -1.14
CA GLU A 461 -18.86 22.23 -0.69
C GLU A 461 -17.62 23.11 -0.40
N ILE A 462 -17.35 24.13 -1.21
CA ILE A 462 -16.25 25.08 -0.97
C ILE A 462 -16.48 25.86 0.34
N MET A 463 -17.70 26.31 0.60
CA MET A 463 -18.02 27.00 1.85
C MET A 463 -17.85 26.07 3.07
N GLU A 464 -18.19 24.80 2.95
CA GLU A 464 -17.94 23.79 3.99
C GLU A 464 -16.42 23.58 4.22
N VAL A 465 -15.61 23.47 3.15
CA VAL A 465 -14.15 23.40 3.23
C VAL A 465 -13.56 24.57 4.03
N TRP A 466 -14.05 25.79 3.81
CA TRP A 466 -13.54 26.99 4.48
C TRP A 466 -13.80 27.04 5.99
N LYS A 467 -14.63 26.14 6.52
CA LYS A 467 -14.77 25.96 7.97
C LYS A 467 -13.57 25.22 8.59
N TYR A 468 -12.82 24.46 7.79
CA TYR A 468 -11.65 23.69 8.23
C TYR A 468 -10.32 24.33 7.83
N MET A 469 -10.26 25.02 6.69
CA MET A 469 -9.06 25.69 6.22
C MET A 469 -9.35 27.17 5.93
N ARG A 470 -8.30 28.00 5.95
CA ARG A 470 -8.46 29.41 5.61
C ARG A 470 -8.85 29.55 4.14
N PRO A 471 -9.84 30.39 3.82
CA PRO A 471 -10.12 30.76 2.44
C PRO A 471 -8.85 31.27 1.74
N GLN A 472 -8.59 30.75 0.57
CA GLN A 472 -7.53 31.21 -0.31
C GLN A 472 -8.19 31.65 -1.62
N PRO A 473 -8.64 32.90 -1.73
CA PRO A 473 -9.20 33.39 -2.98
C PRO A 473 -8.12 33.40 -4.06
N PRO A 474 -8.45 32.92 -5.26
CA PRO A 474 -7.48 32.86 -6.35
C PRO A 474 -7.02 34.27 -6.74
N THR A 475 -5.73 34.45 -6.98
CA THR A 475 -5.10 35.68 -7.44
C THR A 475 -5.04 35.77 -8.95
N GLY A 476 -5.38 34.69 -9.67
CA GLY A 476 -5.39 34.63 -11.13
C GLY A 476 -6.02 33.32 -11.63
N PRO A 477 -6.20 33.16 -12.95
CA PRO A 477 -6.91 32.03 -13.54
C PRO A 477 -6.18 30.69 -13.36
N TYR A 478 -4.88 30.72 -13.11
CA TYR A 478 -4.03 29.54 -12.94
C TYR A 478 -3.54 29.36 -11.50
N ASP A 479 -4.12 30.10 -10.56
CA ASP A 479 -3.75 29.99 -9.15
C ASP A 479 -4.02 28.58 -8.62
N ALA A 480 -3.01 27.99 -8.01
CA ALA A 480 -3.09 26.63 -7.47
C ALA A 480 -4.15 26.48 -6.36
N SER A 481 -4.57 27.56 -5.70
CA SER A 481 -5.65 27.53 -4.70
C SER A 481 -6.99 27.05 -5.27
N ILE A 482 -7.26 27.30 -6.56
CA ILE A 482 -8.45 26.78 -7.26
C ILE A 482 -8.46 25.23 -7.17
N ILE A 483 -7.32 24.61 -7.49
CA ILE A 483 -7.17 23.16 -7.46
C ILE A 483 -7.24 22.61 -6.04
N VAL A 484 -6.64 23.32 -5.08
CA VAL A 484 -6.69 22.96 -3.66
C VAL A 484 -8.13 22.96 -3.16
N ASN A 485 -8.89 24.02 -3.43
CA ASN A 485 -10.29 24.08 -3.03
C ASN A 485 -11.12 22.96 -3.68
N ASP A 486 -10.94 22.71 -4.98
CA ASP A 486 -11.66 21.64 -5.71
C ASP A 486 -11.35 20.24 -5.13
N VAL A 487 -10.09 19.92 -4.88
CA VAL A 487 -9.70 18.64 -4.28
C VAL A 487 -10.21 18.52 -2.84
N ALA A 488 -10.16 19.60 -2.08
CA ALA A 488 -10.60 19.63 -0.70
C ALA A 488 -12.10 19.36 -0.53
N THR A 489 -12.94 19.68 -1.53
CA THR A 489 -14.39 19.42 -1.49
C THR A 489 -14.71 17.94 -1.34
N GLN A 490 -13.86 17.05 -1.83
CA GLN A 490 -14.04 15.60 -1.67
C GLN A 490 -14.16 15.19 -0.20
N GLN A 491 -13.47 15.89 0.72
CA GLN A 491 -13.47 15.58 2.15
C GLN A 491 -14.79 15.97 2.86
N VAL A 492 -15.55 16.90 2.31
CA VAL A 492 -16.81 17.40 2.88
C VAL A 492 -18.06 16.94 2.12
N ARG A 493 -17.88 16.30 0.96
CA ARG A 493 -18.96 15.79 0.09
C ARG A 493 -19.88 14.83 0.82
N ASP A 494 -21.19 14.91 0.56
CA ASP A 494 -22.17 13.93 1.05
C ASP A 494 -22.11 12.63 0.23
N VAL A 495 -21.12 11.80 0.57
CA VAL A 495 -20.87 10.53 -0.13
C VAL A 495 -21.94 9.47 0.11
N GLU A 496 -22.62 9.49 1.28
CA GLU A 496 -23.73 8.54 1.57
C GLU A 496 -24.84 8.67 0.54
N LYS A 497 -25.28 9.90 0.24
CA LYS A 497 -26.31 10.18 -0.77
C LYS A 497 -25.98 9.55 -2.13
N TYR A 498 -24.72 9.67 -2.57
CA TYR A 498 -24.30 9.12 -3.87
C TYR A 498 -24.14 7.61 -3.84
N PHE A 499 -23.65 7.06 -2.73
CA PHE A 499 -23.55 5.62 -2.56
C PHE A 499 -24.93 4.96 -2.45
N ASP A 500 -25.90 5.57 -1.78
CA ASP A 500 -27.30 5.07 -1.74
C ASP A 500 -27.93 5.03 -3.14
N ARG A 501 -27.64 6.03 -3.99
CA ARG A 501 -28.07 6.02 -5.40
C ARG A 501 -27.38 4.89 -6.17
N TYR A 502 -26.08 4.67 -5.94
CA TYR A 502 -25.35 3.57 -6.54
C TYR A 502 -25.95 2.20 -6.15
N MET A 503 -26.21 1.97 -4.87
CA MET A 503 -26.82 0.72 -4.40
C MET A 503 -28.17 0.44 -5.08
N LYS A 504 -29.02 1.47 -5.23
CA LYS A 504 -30.30 1.34 -5.94
C LYS A 504 -30.10 0.99 -7.41
N LEU A 505 -29.17 1.65 -8.10
CA LEU A 505 -28.87 1.37 -9.51
C LEU A 505 -28.28 -0.02 -9.73
N GLN A 506 -27.55 -0.54 -8.75
CA GLN A 506 -26.95 -1.87 -8.78
C GLN A 506 -27.85 -2.96 -8.14
N HIS A 507 -29.11 -2.65 -7.81
CA HIS A 507 -30.13 -3.58 -7.30
C HIS A 507 -29.69 -4.36 -6.05
N PHE A 508 -29.08 -3.70 -5.08
CA PHE A 508 -28.54 -4.38 -3.88
C PHE A 508 -29.60 -5.08 -3.06
N ASP A 509 -30.83 -4.55 -2.99
CA ASP A 509 -31.94 -5.19 -2.27
C ASP A 509 -32.31 -6.54 -2.90
N GLU A 510 -32.39 -6.59 -4.24
CA GLU A 510 -32.65 -7.83 -4.99
C GLU A 510 -31.53 -8.85 -4.80
N ILE A 511 -30.25 -8.39 -4.79
CA ILE A 511 -29.10 -9.25 -4.51
C ILE A 511 -29.20 -9.86 -3.12
N CYS A 512 -29.59 -9.09 -2.10
CA CYS A 512 -29.81 -9.57 -0.74
C CYS A 512 -30.92 -10.61 -0.65
N GLU A 513 -32.01 -10.42 -1.38
CA GLU A 513 -33.14 -11.37 -1.40
C GLU A 513 -32.77 -12.70 -2.07
N MET A 514 -32.16 -12.63 -3.24
CA MET A 514 -31.80 -13.82 -4.03
C MET A 514 -30.68 -14.66 -3.38
N SER A 515 -29.75 -14.04 -2.68
CA SER A 515 -28.59 -14.72 -2.09
C SER A 515 -28.80 -15.23 -0.67
N GLY A 516 -29.80 -14.72 0.03
CA GLY A 516 -29.96 -14.94 1.48
C GLY A 516 -28.87 -14.24 2.31
N MET A 517 -28.11 -13.34 1.70
CA MET A 517 -27.12 -12.50 2.39
C MET A 517 -27.70 -11.11 2.70
N GLU A 518 -27.06 -10.45 3.65
CA GLU A 518 -27.35 -9.05 4.00
C GLU A 518 -26.05 -8.32 4.30
N PHE A 519 -26.03 -7.01 4.12
CA PHE A 519 -24.91 -6.20 4.60
C PHE A 519 -25.16 -5.73 6.04
N LYS A 520 -24.08 -5.73 6.85
CA LYS A 520 -24.14 -5.28 8.23
C LYS A 520 -24.39 -3.77 8.30
N ARG A 521 -25.42 -3.35 9.04
CA ARG A 521 -25.67 -1.93 9.30
C ARG A 521 -24.58 -1.29 10.16
N GLN A 522 -24.02 -2.06 11.10
CA GLN A 522 -22.90 -1.66 11.93
C GLN A 522 -21.72 -2.57 11.61
N PRO A 523 -20.68 -2.05 10.93
CA PRO A 523 -19.51 -2.83 10.61
C PRO A 523 -18.70 -3.13 11.88
N THR A 524 -18.09 -4.31 11.94
CA THR A 524 -17.30 -4.78 13.07
C THR A 524 -15.82 -4.98 12.72
N ILE A 525 -15.47 -5.01 11.44
CA ILE A 525 -14.12 -5.24 10.92
C ILE A 525 -13.49 -3.92 10.54
N ILE A 526 -14.15 -3.17 9.66
CA ILE A 526 -13.66 -1.88 9.16
C ILE A 526 -14.82 -0.88 9.03
N GLU A 527 -14.58 0.36 9.41
CA GLU A 527 -15.58 1.43 9.27
C GLU A 527 -16.05 1.56 7.81
N ALA A 528 -17.29 1.94 7.64
CA ALA A 528 -17.89 2.14 6.33
C ALA A 528 -17.12 3.14 5.46
N TRP A 529 -16.70 4.24 6.06
CA TRP A 529 -15.92 5.31 5.42
C TRP A 529 -14.66 5.62 6.25
N PRO A 530 -13.63 4.75 6.23
CA PRO A 530 -12.50 4.86 7.16
C PRO A 530 -11.59 6.06 6.90
N LEU A 531 -11.71 6.69 5.74
CA LEU A 531 -10.82 7.75 5.27
C LEU A 531 -11.52 9.12 5.22
N ARG A 532 -12.65 9.25 5.91
CA ARG A 532 -13.40 10.52 6.00
C ARG A 532 -13.19 11.24 7.32
N MET A 533 -13.47 12.55 7.26
CA MET A 533 -13.54 13.41 8.43
C MET A 533 -14.52 12.86 9.47
N LYS A 534 -14.08 12.80 10.73
CA LYS A 534 -14.91 12.40 11.88
C LYS A 534 -15.30 13.60 12.74
N LYS A 535 -14.45 14.63 12.76
CA LYS A 535 -14.66 15.83 13.58
C LYS A 535 -15.41 16.91 12.82
N LYS A 536 -16.39 17.50 13.50
CA LYS A 536 -17.09 18.71 13.01
C LYS A 536 -16.19 19.95 13.14
N PRO A 537 -16.41 21.02 12.35
CA PRO A 537 -15.50 22.18 12.29
C PRO A 537 -15.18 22.85 13.63
N HIS A 538 -16.14 22.84 14.58
CA HIS A 538 -15.99 23.45 15.90
C HIS A 538 -15.26 22.56 16.92
N GLN A 539 -15.00 21.29 16.59
CA GLN A 539 -14.34 20.35 17.51
C GLN A 539 -12.82 20.56 17.53
N LYS A 540 -12.23 20.42 18.69
CA LYS A 540 -10.76 20.50 18.86
C LYS A 540 -10.05 19.46 17.99
N GLY A 541 -9.10 19.92 17.18
CA GLY A 541 -8.32 19.05 16.27
C GLY A 541 -9.00 18.78 14.93
N ALA A 542 -10.13 19.42 14.60
CA ALA A 542 -10.80 19.23 13.31
C ALA A 542 -9.96 19.73 12.12
N LYS A 543 -9.26 20.87 12.30
CA LYS A 543 -8.38 21.43 11.27
C LYS A 543 -7.15 20.56 11.02
N GLU A 544 -6.60 19.98 12.07
CA GLU A 544 -5.47 19.05 11.99
C GLU A 544 -5.86 17.73 11.33
N GLU A 545 -7.06 17.21 11.63
CA GLU A 545 -7.60 16.01 10.97
C GLU A 545 -7.82 16.29 9.49
N PHE A 546 -8.47 17.41 9.15
CA PHE A 546 -8.67 17.83 7.76
C PHE A 546 -7.35 17.94 7.00
N ALA A 547 -6.36 18.65 7.54
CA ALA A 547 -5.06 18.80 6.92
C ALA A 547 -4.33 17.44 6.73
N THR A 548 -4.53 16.50 7.65
CA THR A 548 -3.94 15.17 7.57
C THR A 548 -4.58 14.34 6.45
N LEU A 549 -5.91 14.32 6.37
CA LEU A 549 -6.64 13.62 5.30
C LEU A 549 -6.39 14.26 3.94
N PHE A 550 -6.38 15.57 3.86
CA PHE A 550 -6.09 16.32 2.64
C PHE A 550 -4.68 16.07 2.11
N SER A 551 -3.70 15.87 3.00
CA SER A 551 -2.32 15.49 2.64
C SER A 551 -2.20 14.04 2.19
N SER A 552 -3.18 13.17 2.48
CA SER A 552 -3.23 11.79 2.00
C SER A 552 -3.60 11.75 0.50
N SER A 553 -3.42 10.61 -0.17
CA SER A 553 -3.87 10.43 -1.58
C SER A 553 -5.30 9.92 -1.69
N ASN A 554 -5.96 9.67 -0.56
CA ASN A 554 -7.31 9.13 -0.53
C ASN A 554 -8.33 10.23 -0.77
N SER A 555 -9.39 9.91 -1.51
CA SER A 555 -10.45 10.85 -1.83
C SER A 555 -11.48 11.00 -0.70
N GLY A 556 -11.57 10.00 0.18
CA GLY A 556 -12.66 9.87 1.15
C GLY A 556 -13.95 9.31 0.55
N CYS A 557 -13.91 8.89 -0.72
CA CYS A 557 -15.04 8.24 -1.41
C CYS A 557 -14.96 6.71 -1.38
N GLU A 558 -13.98 6.16 -0.68
CA GLU A 558 -13.71 4.74 -0.54
C GLU A 558 -14.67 4.13 0.49
N ARG A 559 -15.63 3.33 0.03
CA ARG A 559 -16.67 2.69 0.85
C ARG A 559 -16.36 1.24 1.11
N TYR A 560 -16.37 0.81 2.37
CA TYR A 560 -16.34 -0.60 2.76
C TYR A 560 -17.73 -1.09 3.18
N MET A 561 -18.05 -2.34 2.82
CA MET A 561 -19.27 -3.04 3.24
C MET A 561 -18.93 -4.43 3.74
N GLU A 562 -19.55 -4.81 4.85
CA GLU A 562 -19.46 -6.16 5.42
C GLU A 562 -20.76 -6.91 5.14
N TRP A 563 -20.65 -8.05 4.44
CA TRP A 563 -21.75 -8.93 4.10
C TRP A 563 -21.71 -10.19 4.93
N ARG A 564 -22.87 -10.71 5.30
CA ARG A 564 -23.04 -11.99 6.01
C ARG A 564 -24.30 -12.70 5.54
N PHE A 565 -24.43 -13.99 5.83
CA PHE A 565 -25.71 -14.65 5.69
C PHE A 565 -26.69 -14.17 6.77
N ARG A 566 -27.96 -14.11 6.39
CA ARG A 566 -29.06 -13.85 7.37
C ARG A 566 -29.06 -14.97 8.41
N ALA A 567 -29.27 -14.62 9.67
CA ALA A 567 -29.61 -15.62 10.70
C ALA A 567 -30.99 -16.16 10.40
N ASN A 568 -31.15 -17.48 10.35
CA ASN A 568 -32.46 -18.14 10.21
C ASN A 568 -33.29 -17.87 11.44
#